data_788d540b4085bea82ccfbd279a4786eb
#
_entry.id   788d540b4085bea82ccfbd279a4786eb
#
_cell.length_a   1.000
_cell.length_b   1.000
_cell.length_c   1.000
_cell.angle_alpha   90.00
_cell.angle_beta   90.00
_cell.angle_gamma   90.00
#
_symmetry.space_group_name_H-M   'P 1'
#
loop_
_entity.id
_entity.type
_entity.pdbx_description
1 polymer ?
#
loop_
_entity_poly.entity_id
_entity_poly.type
_entity_poly.pdbx_seq_one_letter_code
_entity_poly.pdbx_strand_id
1 'polypeptide(L)'
;MIELSCILVVDVDGTIIPILVDFEELRSRVRRVLDVSDPLRPLGESLHRLPLDESLKREAWRIIEEAELESISRLSISEVRENIEAIKRAISIGVKLVIVTTRSHRTTRIILEKLNLLNLAVEVVTRDLTPIRVDQLKYIKEKYGDRVIFIGDTIYDEKAAREVCVDFMRVNSFKDLPRVIEKSIHICLEE
;
A
#
# COMPACT_ATOMS: atom_id res chain seq x y z
N MET A 1 -6.47 -9.93 29.62
CA MET A 1 -6.30 -9.01 28.49
C MET A 1 -7.02 -9.63 27.31
N ILE A 2 -8.03 -8.94 26.77
CA ILE A 2 -8.68 -9.37 25.53
C ILE A 2 -7.63 -9.14 24.44
N GLU A 3 -7.14 -10.21 23.84
CA GLU A 3 -6.24 -10.09 22.68
C GLU A 3 -7.09 -9.57 21.53
N LEU A 4 -6.97 -8.29 21.23
CA LEU A 4 -7.59 -7.68 20.06
C LEU A 4 -7.01 -8.37 18.81
N SER A 5 -7.76 -9.30 18.23
CA SER A 5 -7.33 -10.04 17.03
C SER A 5 -7.57 -9.25 15.73
N CYS A 6 -7.65 -7.93 15.80
CA CYS A 6 -7.89 -7.08 14.64
C CYS A 6 -6.60 -6.78 13.87
N ILE A 7 -6.66 -6.94 12.58
CA ILE A 7 -5.58 -6.65 11.64
C ILE A 7 -5.92 -5.38 10.88
N LEU A 8 -5.08 -4.37 11.02
CA LEU A 8 -5.15 -3.16 10.23
C LEU A 8 -4.17 -3.26 9.06
N VAL A 9 -4.70 -3.36 7.87
CA VAL A 9 -3.94 -3.38 6.61
C VAL A 9 -3.92 -1.98 6.05
N VAL A 10 -2.73 -1.41 5.81
CA VAL A 10 -2.60 -0.01 5.39
C VAL A 10 -1.74 0.09 4.14
N ASP A 11 -2.25 0.77 3.11
CA ASP A 11 -1.48 1.12 1.92
C ASP A 11 -0.49 2.25 2.22
N VAL A 12 0.52 2.42 1.37
CA VAL A 12 1.60 3.38 1.59
C VAL A 12 1.35 4.71 0.88
N ASP A 13 1.34 4.71 -0.46
CA ASP A 13 1.24 5.93 -1.27
C ASP A 13 -0.18 6.49 -1.29
N GLY A 14 -0.32 7.77 -0.96
CA GLY A 14 -1.64 8.41 -0.84
C GLY A 14 -2.36 8.10 0.48
N THR A 15 -1.84 7.15 1.27
CA THR A 15 -2.45 6.67 2.52
C THR A 15 -1.59 7.01 3.74
N ILE A 16 -0.40 6.39 3.91
CA ILE A 16 0.54 6.75 5.00
C ILE A 16 1.31 8.01 4.64
N ILE A 17 1.76 8.11 3.40
CA ILE A 17 2.53 9.24 2.84
C ILE A 17 1.78 9.87 1.68
N PRO A 18 2.09 11.14 1.32
CA PRO A 18 1.55 11.73 0.09
C PRO A 18 2.03 10.95 -1.14
N ILE A 19 1.30 11.09 -2.25
CA ILE A 19 1.74 10.58 -3.54
C ILE A 19 2.93 11.42 -3.99
N LEU A 20 4.12 10.82 -4.01
CA LEU A 20 5.38 11.49 -4.36
C LEU A 20 5.84 11.20 -5.79
N VAL A 21 5.27 10.20 -6.43
CA VAL A 21 5.56 9.81 -7.82
C VAL A 21 4.56 10.49 -8.75
N ASP A 22 5.04 11.14 -9.80
CA ASP A 22 4.20 11.55 -10.91
C ASP A 22 3.85 10.32 -11.77
N PHE A 23 2.70 9.71 -11.44
CA PHE A 23 2.26 8.51 -12.13
C PHE A 23 1.89 8.74 -13.59
N GLU A 24 1.51 9.96 -14.02
CA GLU A 24 1.21 10.23 -15.42
C GLU A 24 2.50 10.26 -16.25
N GLU A 25 3.53 10.95 -15.76
CA GLU A 25 4.85 10.93 -16.37
C GLU A 25 5.44 9.53 -16.38
N LEU A 26 5.38 8.81 -15.24
CA LEU A 26 5.88 7.45 -15.13
C LEU A 26 5.21 6.50 -16.12
N ARG A 27 3.87 6.53 -16.23
CA ARG A 27 3.14 5.73 -17.23
C ARG A 27 3.56 6.08 -18.66
N SER A 28 3.77 7.36 -18.95
CA SER A 28 4.25 7.80 -20.27
C SER A 28 5.63 7.24 -20.59
N ARG A 29 6.55 7.26 -19.63
CA ARG A 29 7.90 6.68 -19.79
C ARG A 29 7.82 5.16 -20.04
N VAL A 30 7.05 4.45 -19.21
CA VAL A 30 6.89 2.99 -19.34
C VAL A 30 6.26 2.63 -20.67
N ARG A 31 5.18 3.29 -21.10
CA ARG A 31 4.53 3.06 -22.40
C ARG A 31 5.50 3.25 -23.57
N ARG A 32 6.36 4.26 -23.51
CA ARG A 32 7.34 4.54 -24.56
C ARG A 32 8.38 3.43 -24.68
N VAL A 33 8.85 2.90 -23.56
CA VAL A 33 9.83 1.80 -23.54
C VAL A 33 9.22 0.49 -24.02
N LEU A 34 7.96 0.24 -23.67
CA LEU A 34 7.25 -0.98 -24.03
C LEU A 34 6.62 -0.92 -25.44
N ASP A 35 6.58 0.25 -26.06
CA ASP A 35 5.87 0.52 -27.32
C ASP A 35 4.40 0.06 -27.29
N VAL A 36 3.69 0.42 -26.18
CA VAL A 36 2.29 0.04 -25.99
C VAL A 36 1.39 1.25 -25.91
N SER A 37 0.14 1.08 -26.36
CA SER A 37 -0.92 2.10 -26.23
C SER A 37 -1.80 1.93 -24.99
N ASP A 38 -1.64 0.82 -24.24
CA ASP A 38 -2.39 0.58 -23.01
C ASP A 38 -2.21 1.74 -22.03
N PRO A 39 -3.28 2.23 -21.38
CA PRO A 39 -3.19 3.33 -20.41
C PRO A 39 -2.42 2.98 -19.14
N LEU A 40 -2.11 1.71 -18.89
CA LEU A 40 -1.42 1.18 -17.71
C LEU A 40 -2.04 1.65 -16.39
N ARG A 41 -3.35 1.42 -16.23
CA ARG A 41 -4.10 1.80 -15.02
C ARG A 41 -4.88 0.64 -14.43
N PRO A 42 -4.53 0.18 -13.23
CA PRO A 42 -3.38 0.57 -12.40
C PRO A 42 -2.07 0.08 -13.01
N LEU A 43 -0.99 0.85 -12.82
CA LEU A 43 0.30 0.64 -13.51
C LEU A 43 0.85 -0.77 -13.32
N GLY A 44 1.00 -1.22 -12.06
CA GLY A 44 1.61 -2.51 -11.74
C GLY A 44 0.81 -3.69 -12.27
N GLU A 45 -0.51 -3.70 -12.07
CA GLU A 45 -1.37 -4.78 -12.56
C GLU A 45 -1.42 -4.84 -14.09
N SER A 46 -1.56 -3.67 -14.74
CA SER A 46 -1.58 -3.59 -16.20
C SER A 46 -0.27 -4.12 -16.77
N LEU A 47 0.88 -3.68 -16.25
CA LEU A 47 2.18 -4.17 -16.68
C LEU A 47 2.33 -5.69 -16.50
N HIS A 48 1.87 -6.21 -15.37
CA HIS A 48 1.93 -7.65 -15.11
C HIS A 48 1.13 -8.47 -16.12
N ARG A 49 -0.05 -7.98 -16.50
CA ARG A 49 -0.99 -8.68 -17.41
C ARG A 49 -0.62 -8.58 -18.90
N LEU A 50 0.21 -7.60 -19.27
CA LEU A 50 0.61 -7.46 -20.67
C LEU A 50 1.40 -8.68 -21.14
N PRO A 51 1.10 -9.21 -22.36
CA PRO A 51 1.81 -10.33 -22.97
C PRO A 51 3.12 -9.86 -23.59
N LEU A 52 4.06 -9.44 -22.75
CA LEU A 52 5.37 -8.92 -23.17
C LEU A 52 6.49 -9.89 -22.80
N ASP A 53 7.61 -9.77 -23.50
CA ASP A 53 8.83 -10.45 -23.14
C ASP A 53 9.32 -10.06 -21.75
N GLU A 54 9.86 -11.02 -21.01
CA GLU A 54 10.35 -10.81 -19.64
C GLU A 54 11.47 -9.75 -19.56
N SER A 55 12.25 -9.57 -20.63
CA SER A 55 13.27 -8.52 -20.70
C SER A 55 12.66 -7.12 -20.70
N LEU A 56 11.59 -6.91 -21.46
CA LEU A 56 10.86 -5.65 -21.51
C LEU A 56 10.14 -5.37 -20.18
N LYS A 57 9.52 -6.39 -19.59
CA LYS A 57 8.91 -6.27 -18.26
C LYS A 57 9.93 -5.87 -17.20
N ARG A 58 11.11 -6.51 -17.17
CA ARG A 58 12.18 -6.15 -16.25
C ARG A 58 12.63 -4.70 -16.41
N GLU A 59 12.77 -4.22 -17.64
CA GLU A 59 13.14 -2.83 -17.90
C GLU A 59 12.05 -1.86 -17.40
N ALA A 60 10.77 -2.16 -17.63
CA ALA A 60 9.67 -1.36 -17.12
C ALA A 60 9.65 -1.33 -15.58
N TRP A 61 9.86 -2.47 -14.93
CA TRP A 61 9.95 -2.53 -13.47
C TRP A 61 11.15 -1.76 -12.92
N ARG A 62 12.28 -1.76 -13.61
CA ARG A 62 13.45 -0.96 -13.25
C ARG A 62 13.13 0.54 -13.30
N ILE A 63 12.46 1.02 -14.34
CA ILE A 63 12.03 2.42 -14.47
C ILE A 63 11.09 2.81 -13.33
N ILE A 64 10.15 1.93 -12.97
CA ILE A 64 9.22 2.15 -11.86
C ILE A 64 9.98 2.25 -10.54
N GLU A 65 10.89 1.32 -10.26
CA GLU A 65 11.67 1.32 -9.02
C GLU A 65 12.58 2.54 -8.91
N GLU A 66 13.19 3.02 -10.00
CA GLU A 66 13.98 4.24 -10.03
C GLU A 66 13.12 5.47 -9.65
N ALA A 67 11.92 5.59 -10.22
CA ALA A 67 11.00 6.68 -9.86
C ALA A 67 10.56 6.60 -8.39
N GLU A 68 10.34 5.39 -7.86
CA GLU A 68 10.06 5.17 -6.45
C GLU A 68 11.23 5.62 -5.56
N LEU A 69 12.46 5.25 -5.89
CA LEU A 69 13.67 5.66 -5.15
C LEU A 69 13.86 7.17 -5.16
N GLU A 70 13.73 7.82 -6.31
CA GLU A 70 13.79 9.28 -6.43
C GLU A 70 12.74 9.96 -5.57
N SER A 71 11.54 9.40 -5.50
CA SER A 71 10.44 9.94 -4.71
C SER A 71 10.74 10.00 -3.21
N ILE A 72 11.51 9.04 -2.69
CA ILE A 72 11.81 8.93 -1.24
C ILE A 72 12.59 10.16 -0.74
N SER A 73 13.42 10.77 -1.58
CA SER A 73 14.17 11.98 -1.21
C SER A 73 13.25 13.18 -0.90
N ARG A 74 12.06 13.21 -1.48
CA ARG A 74 11.04 14.26 -1.30
C ARG A 74 10.14 14.04 -0.09
N LEU A 75 10.23 12.89 0.57
CA LEU A 75 9.39 12.57 1.74
C LEU A 75 9.84 13.40 2.96
N SER A 76 8.93 14.26 3.44
CA SER A 76 9.09 15.01 4.68
C SER A 76 8.45 14.27 5.85
N ILE A 77 9.26 13.91 6.84
CA ILE A 77 8.78 13.21 8.05
C ILE A 77 7.84 14.10 8.87
N SER A 78 8.09 15.40 8.92
CA SER A 78 7.23 16.33 9.65
C SER A 78 5.81 16.37 9.10
N GLU A 79 5.64 16.18 7.79
CA GLU A 79 4.35 16.20 7.11
C GLU A 79 3.49 14.98 7.43
N VAL A 80 4.12 13.84 7.71
CA VAL A 80 3.45 12.55 7.98
C VAL A 80 3.48 12.14 9.46
N ARG A 81 3.95 13.03 10.34
CA ARG A 81 4.12 12.74 11.77
C ARG A 81 2.84 12.24 12.42
N GLU A 82 1.70 12.90 12.17
CA GLU A 82 0.42 12.53 12.76
C GLU A 82 -0.03 11.13 12.33
N ASN A 83 0.26 10.75 11.08
CA ASN A 83 -0.03 9.42 10.56
C ASN A 83 0.79 8.35 11.31
N ILE A 84 2.09 8.61 11.49
CA ILE A 84 2.99 7.71 12.23
C ILE A 84 2.52 7.54 13.67
N GLU A 85 2.16 8.63 14.33
CA GLU A 85 1.66 8.62 15.71
C GLU A 85 0.33 7.86 15.83
N ALA A 86 -0.58 8.04 14.88
CA ALA A 86 -1.86 7.30 14.88
C ALA A 86 -1.64 5.79 14.71
N ILE A 87 -0.76 5.38 13.79
CA ILE A 87 -0.38 3.97 13.62
C ILE A 87 0.20 3.41 14.93
N LYS A 88 1.15 4.11 15.54
CA LYS A 88 1.77 3.67 16.80
C LYS A 88 0.77 3.54 17.94
N ARG A 89 -0.20 4.49 18.05
CA ARG A 89 -1.28 4.39 19.03
C ARG A 89 -2.13 3.14 18.80
N ALA A 90 -2.52 2.84 17.55
CA ALA A 90 -3.28 1.62 17.24
C ALA A 90 -2.52 0.35 17.68
N ILE A 91 -1.23 0.29 17.40
CA ILE A 91 -0.39 -0.84 17.80
C ILE A 91 -0.29 -0.94 19.34
N SER A 92 -0.18 0.18 20.05
CA SER A 92 -0.05 0.20 21.51
C SER A 92 -1.27 -0.35 22.26
N ILE A 93 -2.43 -0.38 21.62
CA ILE A 93 -3.66 -0.97 22.16
C ILE A 93 -3.94 -2.40 21.65
N GLY A 94 -2.99 -3.02 20.96
CA GLY A 94 -3.04 -4.42 20.54
C GLY A 94 -3.46 -4.67 19.09
N VAL A 95 -3.71 -3.64 18.28
CA VAL A 95 -3.98 -3.79 16.84
C VAL A 95 -2.70 -4.22 16.14
N LYS A 96 -2.77 -5.23 15.27
CA LYS A 96 -1.63 -5.68 14.45
C LYS A 96 -1.62 -4.91 13.13
N LEU A 97 -0.46 -4.40 12.75
CA LEU A 97 -0.27 -3.65 11.50
C LEU A 97 0.28 -4.57 10.41
N VAL A 98 -0.39 -4.61 9.26
CA VAL A 98 0.12 -5.14 8.01
C VAL A 98 0.25 -4.00 7.01
N ILE A 99 1.38 -3.88 6.36
CA ILE A 99 1.57 -2.93 5.26
C ILE A 99 1.34 -3.66 3.94
N VAL A 100 0.56 -3.04 3.06
CA VAL A 100 0.33 -3.53 1.70
C VAL A 100 0.66 -2.43 0.69
N THR A 101 1.39 -2.75 -0.38
CA THR A 101 1.78 -1.74 -1.37
C THR A 101 2.12 -2.34 -2.72
N THR A 102 1.99 -1.55 -3.78
CA THR A 102 2.46 -1.91 -5.12
C THR A 102 3.92 -1.47 -5.38
N ARG A 103 4.59 -0.92 -4.38
CA ARG A 103 6.04 -0.66 -4.43
C ARG A 103 6.84 -1.96 -4.36
N SER A 104 8.12 -1.91 -4.80
CA SER A 104 9.05 -3.01 -4.57
C SER A 104 9.37 -3.19 -3.07
N HIS A 105 9.78 -4.39 -2.70
CA HIS A 105 10.23 -4.66 -1.33
C HIS A 105 11.37 -3.71 -0.91
N ARG A 106 12.32 -3.46 -1.82
CA ARG A 106 13.46 -2.57 -1.58
C ARG A 106 13.02 -1.15 -1.23
N THR A 107 12.17 -0.54 -2.06
CA THR A 107 11.73 0.86 -1.86
C THR A 107 10.80 0.99 -0.67
N THR A 108 9.95 -0.01 -0.45
CA THR A 108 9.07 -0.08 0.72
C THR A 108 9.87 -0.13 2.02
N ARG A 109 10.88 -1.00 2.08
CA ARG A 109 11.75 -1.12 3.25
C ARG A 109 12.40 0.22 3.61
N ILE A 110 12.98 0.92 2.63
CA ILE A 110 13.63 2.23 2.84
C ILE A 110 12.63 3.25 3.41
N ILE A 111 11.40 3.30 2.87
CA ILE A 111 10.35 4.19 3.40
C ILE A 111 10.01 3.83 4.83
N LEU A 112 9.70 2.56 5.11
CA LEU A 112 9.29 2.12 6.44
C LEU A 112 10.39 2.30 7.49
N GLU A 113 11.66 2.12 7.13
CA GLU A 113 12.81 2.46 7.97
C GLU A 113 12.84 3.96 8.27
N LYS A 114 12.68 4.82 7.26
CA LYS A 114 12.64 6.28 7.42
C LYS A 114 11.48 6.74 8.30
N LEU A 115 10.33 6.04 8.26
CA LEU A 115 9.16 6.31 9.09
C LEU A 115 9.23 5.66 10.50
N ASN A 116 10.23 4.83 10.78
CA ASN A 116 10.30 3.98 11.98
C ASN A 116 9.07 3.07 12.16
N LEU A 117 8.57 2.52 11.07
CA LEU A 117 7.42 1.61 11.02
C LEU A 117 7.79 0.17 10.65
N LEU A 118 8.98 -0.08 10.09
CA LEU A 118 9.38 -1.40 9.59
C LEU A 118 9.27 -2.50 10.65
N ASN A 119 9.78 -2.25 11.84
CA ASN A 119 9.78 -3.23 12.94
C ASN A 119 8.45 -3.28 13.72
N LEU A 120 7.50 -2.42 13.37
CA LEU A 120 6.17 -2.37 13.98
C LEU A 120 5.13 -3.14 13.16
N ALA A 121 5.35 -3.28 11.86
CA ALA A 121 4.51 -4.10 11.00
C ALA A 121 4.79 -5.60 11.26
N VAL A 122 3.72 -6.36 11.48
CA VAL A 122 3.83 -7.84 11.60
C VAL A 122 4.09 -8.48 10.24
N GLU A 123 3.76 -7.77 9.15
CA GLU A 123 4.03 -8.18 7.78
C GLU A 123 4.05 -6.99 6.82
N VAL A 124 4.83 -7.13 5.75
CA VAL A 124 4.91 -6.17 4.65
C VAL A 124 4.71 -6.91 3.33
N VAL A 125 3.56 -6.69 2.70
CA VAL A 125 3.19 -7.29 1.42
C VAL A 125 3.45 -6.28 0.31
N THR A 126 4.31 -6.65 -0.64
CA THR A 126 4.76 -5.77 -1.73
C THR A 126 4.45 -6.39 -3.10
N ARG A 127 4.72 -5.63 -4.18
CA ARG A 127 4.58 -6.17 -5.54
C ARG A 127 5.49 -7.37 -5.84
N ASP A 128 6.53 -7.60 -5.02
CA ASP A 128 7.41 -8.75 -5.22
C ASP A 128 6.72 -10.07 -4.87
N LEU A 129 5.68 -10.05 -4.02
CA LEU A 129 4.75 -11.16 -3.87
C LEU A 129 3.81 -11.23 -5.10
N THR A 130 3.11 -10.15 -5.37
CA THR A 130 2.22 -9.96 -6.52
C THR A 130 1.89 -8.47 -6.70
N PRO A 131 1.88 -7.93 -7.92
CA PRO A 131 1.45 -6.56 -8.16
C PRO A 131 -0.08 -6.40 -8.19
N ILE A 132 -0.84 -7.49 -8.05
CA ILE A 132 -2.30 -7.53 -8.10
C ILE A 132 -2.87 -7.34 -6.69
N ARG A 133 -3.58 -6.22 -6.45
CA ARG A 133 -4.11 -5.87 -5.13
C ARG A 133 -5.07 -6.93 -4.57
N VAL A 134 -5.91 -7.51 -5.41
CA VAL A 134 -6.82 -8.60 -5.01
C VAL A 134 -6.04 -9.78 -4.43
N ASP A 135 -4.96 -10.19 -5.08
CA ASP A 135 -4.15 -11.33 -4.63
C ASP A 135 -3.38 -11.01 -3.34
N GLN A 136 -2.90 -9.76 -3.19
CA GLN A 136 -2.30 -9.30 -1.94
C GLN A 136 -3.30 -9.39 -0.77
N LEU A 137 -4.53 -8.93 -0.97
CA LEU A 137 -5.57 -8.97 0.06
C LEU A 137 -6.08 -10.39 0.33
N LYS A 138 -6.18 -11.26 -0.68
CA LYS A 138 -6.47 -12.69 -0.49
C LYS A 138 -5.44 -13.34 0.41
N TYR A 139 -4.15 -13.16 0.11
CA TYR A 139 -3.06 -13.68 0.92
C TYR A 139 -3.17 -13.23 2.38
N ILE A 140 -3.44 -11.94 2.61
CA ILE A 140 -3.57 -11.38 3.97
C ILE A 140 -4.77 -12.00 4.68
N LYS A 141 -5.93 -12.09 4.02
CA LYS A 141 -7.15 -12.66 4.59
C LYS A 141 -6.98 -14.15 4.93
N GLU A 142 -6.39 -14.93 4.04
CA GLU A 142 -6.10 -16.35 4.28
C GLU A 142 -5.19 -16.56 5.49
N LYS A 143 -4.23 -15.67 5.68
CA LYS A 143 -3.26 -15.77 6.77
C LYS A 143 -3.78 -15.29 8.12
N TYR A 144 -4.59 -14.24 8.13
CA TYR A 144 -5.00 -13.54 9.35
C TYR A 144 -6.49 -13.69 9.71
N GLY A 145 -7.29 -14.29 8.82
CA GLY A 145 -8.73 -14.50 9.03
C GLY A 145 -9.59 -13.32 8.61
N ASP A 146 -10.81 -13.27 9.14
CA ASP A 146 -11.84 -12.34 8.67
C ASP A 146 -11.80 -10.96 9.36
N ARG A 147 -11.12 -10.82 10.50
CA ARG A 147 -11.02 -9.53 11.22
C ARG A 147 -9.93 -8.64 10.64
N VAL A 148 -10.05 -8.35 9.34
CA VAL A 148 -9.12 -7.53 8.57
C VAL A 148 -9.83 -6.27 8.11
N ILE A 149 -9.28 -5.10 8.43
CA ILE A 149 -9.74 -3.80 7.91
C ILE A 149 -8.64 -3.24 7.02
N PHE A 150 -8.97 -2.96 5.76
CA PHE A 150 -8.04 -2.37 4.80
C PHE A 150 -8.29 -0.88 4.64
N ILE A 151 -7.22 -0.08 4.79
CA ILE A 151 -7.21 1.37 4.58
C ILE A 151 -6.39 1.67 3.32
N GLY A 152 -7.01 2.34 2.36
CA GLY A 152 -6.40 2.76 1.10
C GLY A 152 -7.03 4.04 0.56
N ASP A 153 -6.46 4.61 -0.51
CA ASP A 153 -6.90 5.88 -1.08
C ASP A 153 -7.60 5.73 -2.43
N THR A 154 -7.40 4.61 -3.13
CA THR A 154 -7.86 4.47 -4.51
C THR A 154 -9.18 3.70 -4.66
N ILE A 155 -9.86 3.95 -5.79
CA ILE A 155 -11.01 3.13 -6.21
C ILE A 155 -10.60 1.67 -6.51
N TYR A 156 -9.34 1.44 -6.87
CA TYR A 156 -8.81 0.10 -7.11
C TYR A 156 -8.69 -0.69 -5.80
N ASP A 157 -8.27 -0.04 -4.72
CA ASP A 157 -8.21 -0.63 -3.38
C ASP A 157 -9.61 -1.03 -2.89
N GLU A 158 -10.60 -0.13 -3.06
CA GLU A 158 -11.98 -0.40 -2.69
C GLU A 158 -12.57 -1.59 -3.48
N LYS A 159 -12.32 -1.63 -4.79
CA LYS A 159 -12.77 -2.76 -5.62
C LYS A 159 -12.12 -4.07 -5.21
N ALA A 160 -10.82 -4.06 -4.95
CA ALA A 160 -10.08 -5.24 -4.51
C ALA A 160 -10.58 -5.74 -3.15
N ALA A 161 -10.79 -4.85 -2.18
CA ALA A 161 -11.34 -5.20 -0.87
C ALA A 161 -12.74 -5.82 -0.98
N ARG A 162 -13.60 -5.24 -1.80
CA ARG A 162 -14.96 -5.76 -2.06
C ARG A 162 -14.92 -7.16 -2.67
N GLU A 163 -14.02 -7.41 -3.63
CA GLU A 163 -13.89 -8.71 -4.30
C GLU A 163 -13.50 -9.83 -3.33
N VAL A 164 -12.67 -9.52 -2.33
CA VAL A 164 -12.23 -10.51 -1.33
C VAL A 164 -13.04 -10.46 -0.03
N CYS A 165 -14.09 -9.65 0.03
CA CYS A 165 -14.91 -9.45 1.23
C CYS A 165 -14.05 -9.07 2.46
N VAL A 166 -13.24 -8.03 2.32
CA VAL A 166 -12.48 -7.36 3.38
C VAL A 166 -13.08 -5.99 3.62
N ASP A 167 -13.25 -5.61 4.89
CA ASP A 167 -13.74 -4.29 5.25
C ASP A 167 -12.78 -3.21 4.76
N PHE A 168 -13.32 -2.19 4.09
CA PHE A 168 -12.53 -1.13 3.50
C PHE A 168 -12.88 0.24 4.05
N MET A 169 -11.84 0.99 4.40
CA MET A 169 -11.95 2.38 4.81
C MET A 169 -11.10 3.27 3.92
N ARG A 170 -11.76 4.21 3.26
CA ARG A 170 -11.11 5.12 2.33
C ARG A 170 -10.54 6.35 3.02
N VAL A 171 -9.31 6.71 2.69
CA VAL A 171 -8.76 8.05 2.91
C VAL A 171 -8.93 8.88 1.63
N ASN A 172 -9.38 10.12 1.74
CA ASN A 172 -9.45 11.05 0.61
C ASN A 172 -8.14 11.83 0.44
N SER A 173 -7.38 11.90 1.52
CA SER A 173 -6.03 12.44 1.59
C SER A 173 -5.25 11.67 2.64
N PHE A 174 -3.94 11.52 2.47
CA PHE A 174 -3.09 10.91 3.49
C PHE A 174 -3.23 11.59 4.87
N LYS A 175 -3.63 12.86 4.91
CA LYS A 175 -3.90 13.60 6.17
C LYS A 175 -5.15 13.12 6.92
N ASP A 176 -6.03 12.38 6.25
CA ASP A 176 -7.21 11.80 6.89
C ASP A 176 -6.89 10.52 7.68
N LEU A 177 -5.71 9.94 7.47
CA LEU A 177 -5.35 8.64 8.05
C LEU A 177 -5.56 8.56 9.56
N PRO A 178 -5.18 9.55 10.40
CA PRO A 178 -5.40 9.48 11.85
C PRO A 178 -6.86 9.25 12.22
N ARG A 179 -7.78 10.00 11.59
CA ARG A 179 -9.21 9.87 11.81
C ARG A 179 -9.77 8.53 11.34
N VAL A 180 -9.25 8.02 10.22
CA VAL A 180 -9.68 6.73 9.67
C VAL A 180 -9.21 5.59 10.56
N ILE A 181 -7.99 5.65 11.10
CA ILE A 181 -7.46 4.68 12.08
C ILE A 181 -8.33 4.68 13.36
N GLU A 182 -8.69 5.84 13.90
CA GLU A 182 -9.57 5.90 15.07
C GLU A 182 -10.90 5.20 14.84
N LYS A 183 -11.53 5.44 13.69
CA LYS A 183 -12.77 4.74 13.31
C LYS A 183 -12.56 3.22 13.19
N SER A 184 -11.46 2.80 12.57
CA SER A 184 -11.11 1.38 12.45
C SER A 184 -10.94 0.71 13.80
N ILE A 185 -10.31 1.40 14.75
CA ILE A 185 -10.15 0.91 16.12
C ILE A 185 -11.52 0.71 16.80
N HIS A 186 -12.46 1.63 16.63
CA HIS A 186 -13.82 1.45 17.18
C HIS A 186 -14.50 0.19 16.65
N ILE A 187 -14.42 -0.05 15.33
CA ILE A 187 -14.94 -1.29 14.71
C ILE A 187 -14.28 -2.53 15.34
N CYS A 188 -12.96 -2.48 15.55
CA CYS A 188 -12.21 -3.58 16.17
C CYS A 188 -12.62 -3.86 17.63
N LEU A 189 -13.11 -2.85 18.35
CA LEU A 189 -13.47 -2.95 19.78
C LEU A 189 -14.93 -3.34 20.00
N GLU A 190 -15.81 -3.08 19.04
CA GLU A 190 -17.26 -3.33 19.16
C GLU A 190 -17.65 -4.77 18.85
N GLU A 191 -16.78 -5.59 18.28
CA GLU A 191 -16.94 -7.01 18.00
C GLU A 191 -16.17 -7.91 18.98
#